data_b1087db476a3696c9922adb6503b5745
#
_entry.id   b1087db476a3696c9922adb6503b5745
#
_cell.length_a   1.000
_cell.length_b   1.000
_cell.length_c   1.000
_cell.angle_alpha   90.00
_cell.angle_beta   90.00
_cell.angle_gamma   90.00
#
_symmetry.space_group_name_H-M   'P 1'
#
loop_
_entity.id
_entity.type
_entity.pdbx_description
1 polymer ?
#
loop_
_entity_poly.entity_id
_entity_poly.type
_entity_poly.pdbx_seq_one_letter_code
_entity_poly.pdbx_strand_id
1 'polypeptide(L)'
;MEWVSMITPANLIAALLALAPFLAAAFYPQWAAGRARSLPLWAQLAAPALLCVPYALVAFAAVSFRWVWFALYALLPVAVALLLWQARRVDPGQPPQRPRPAGGDTSQRGNWRDFLVLATLGLAVDLRWFQGAWPDHLAIFNKVLLLDAGIYGFIVLRQLEGAGFDLRLRLRDATIGLRELALYTPIALALGLGLGFLHWHDGWPGFLSIAGTTLFTFFFIAVPEELFFRGWLQNLLERRMTRLPALLVTAILFGLAHFNKRDAHFNWRYVLLATVAGFFYGRAWRRERRVGASAITHASVDAIWSLWLR
;
A
#
# COMPACT_ATOMS: atom_id res chain seq x y z
N MET A 1 28.86 -7.46 7.79
CA MET A 1 29.44 -7.62 6.43
C MET A 1 28.46 -8.15 5.37
N GLU A 2 27.29 -8.68 5.73
CA GLU A 2 26.27 -9.19 4.76
C GLU A 2 25.61 -8.10 3.90
N TRP A 3 25.46 -6.89 4.40
CA TRP A 3 24.78 -5.80 3.66
C TRP A 3 25.54 -5.33 2.41
N VAL A 4 26.87 -5.42 2.40
CA VAL A 4 27.71 -4.99 1.25
C VAL A 4 27.57 -5.96 0.07
N SER A 5 27.36 -7.25 0.33
CA SER A 5 27.15 -8.26 -0.71
C SER A 5 25.79 -8.15 -1.42
N MET A 6 24.84 -7.42 -0.83
CA MET A 6 23.51 -7.16 -1.42
C MET A 6 23.52 -6.01 -2.44
N ILE A 7 24.52 -5.13 -2.42
CA ILE A 7 24.61 -3.99 -3.31
C ILE A 7 25.29 -4.41 -4.61
N THR A 8 24.57 -5.12 -5.44
CA THR A 8 25.03 -5.44 -6.81
C THR A 8 24.46 -4.41 -7.81
N PRO A 9 25.10 -4.17 -8.95
CA PRO A 9 24.53 -3.31 -10.00
C PRO A 9 23.14 -3.76 -10.45
N ALA A 10 22.89 -5.07 -10.55
CA ALA A 10 21.61 -5.63 -10.91
C ALA A 10 20.51 -5.27 -9.87
N ASN A 11 20.82 -5.42 -8.57
CA ASN A 11 19.88 -5.09 -7.49
C ASN A 11 19.59 -3.59 -7.44
N LEU A 12 20.57 -2.74 -7.68
CA LEU A 12 20.40 -1.28 -7.73
C LEU A 12 19.53 -0.86 -8.91
N ILE A 13 19.80 -1.39 -10.11
CA ILE A 13 18.99 -1.10 -11.29
C ILE A 13 17.55 -1.60 -11.10
N ALA A 14 17.38 -2.82 -10.58
CA ALA A 14 16.06 -3.37 -10.28
C ALA A 14 15.30 -2.52 -9.25
N ALA A 15 15.97 -2.04 -8.20
CA ALA A 15 15.39 -1.15 -7.19
C ALA A 15 14.96 0.19 -7.82
N LEU A 16 15.79 0.80 -8.66
CA LEU A 16 15.43 2.03 -9.37
C LEU A 16 14.21 1.83 -10.28
N LEU A 17 14.17 0.73 -11.03
CA LEU A 17 13.05 0.41 -11.92
C LEU A 17 11.75 0.13 -11.14
N ALA A 18 11.83 -0.54 -10.00
CA ALA A 18 10.68 -0.79 -9.15
C ALA A 18 10.20 0.47 -8.39
N LEU A 19 11.12 1.31 -7.91
CA LEU A 19 10.74 2.50 -7.13
C LEU A 19 10.34 3.69 -8.00
N ALA A 20 10.83 3.79 -9.25
CA ALA A 20 10.55 4.94 -10.10
C ALA A 20 9.05 5.15 -10.39
N PRO A 21 8.24 4.13 -10.76
CA PRO A 21 6.80 4.30 -10.95
C PRO A 21 6.09 4.74 -9.66
N PHE A 22 6.41 4.12 -8.53
CA PHE A 22 5.89 4.48 -7.22
C PHE A 22 6.18 5.95 -6.88
N LEU A 23 7.45 6.36 -6.95
CA LEU A 23 7.86 7.73 -6.62
C LEU A 23 7.26 8.76 -7.60
N ALA A 24 7.22 8.45 -8.89
CA ALA A 24 6.59 9.33 -9.89
C ALA A 24 5.10 9.54 -9.57
N ALA A 25 4.37 8.47 -9.25
CA ALA A 25 2.96 8.57 -8.90
C ALA A 25 2.74 9.25 -7.54
N ALA A 26 3.66 9.06 -6.58
CA ALA A 26 3.57 9.64 -5.24
C ALA A 26 3.81 11.15 -5.19
N PHE A 27 4.77 11.65 -5.98
CA PHE A 27 5.17 13.06 -5.93
C PHE A 27 4.69 13.88 -7.13
N TYR A 28 4.43 13.21 -8.27
CA TYR A 28 4.00 13.84 -9.51
C TYR A 28 2.82 13.11 -10.16
N PRO A 29 1.69 12.85 -9.43
CA PRO A 29 0.62 11.96 -9.88
C PRO A 29 -0.02 12.40 -11.20
N GLN A 30 -0.22 13.70 -11.40
CA GLN A 30 -0.83 14.23 -12.62
C GLN A 30 0.08 14.07 -13.83
N TRP A 31 1.38 14.36 -13.67
CA TRP A 31 2.38 14.21 -14.72
C TRP A 31 2.55 12.74 -15.10
N ALA A 32 2.74 11.86 -14.12
CA ALA A 32 2.92 10.43 -14.36
C ALA A 32 1.72 9.82 -15.07
N ALA A 33 0.51 10.10 -14.57
CA ALA A 33 -0.72 9.62 -15.20
C ALA A 33 -0.95 10.24 -16.59
N GLY A 34 -0.61 11.53 -16.78
CA GLY A 34 -0.73 12.20 -18.07
C GLY A 34 0.19 11.57 -19.13
N ARG A 35 1.46 11.31 -18.77
CA ARG A 35 2.42 10.63 -19.65
C ARG A 35 1.98 9.22 -20.01
N ALA A 36 1.55 8.42 -19.05
CA ALA A 36 1.08 7.08 -19.32
C ALA A 36 -0.16 7.08 -20.24
N ARG A 37 -1.10 8.01 -20.04
CA ARG A 37 -2.32 8.12 -20.86
C ARG A 37 -2.09 8.72 -22.25
N SER A 38 -0.98 9.38 -22.50
CA SER A 38 -0.64 9.86 -23.86
C SER A 38 -0.19 8.74 -24.80
N LEU A 39 0.11 7.56 -24.26
CA LEU A 39 0.43 6.39 -25.07
C LEU A 39 -0.83 5.83 -25.78
N PRO A 40 -0.70 5.13 -26.93
CA PRO A 40 -1.81 4.42 -27.53
C PRO A 40 -2.33 3.32 -26.57
N LEU A 41 -3.61 2.98 -26.68
CA LEU A 41 -4.27 2.08 -25.73
C LEU A 41 -3.55 0.75 -25.55
N TRP A 42 -3.10 0.13 -26.65
CA TRP A 42 -2.36 -1.12 -26.57
C TRP A 42 -1.10 -1.01 -25.71
N ALA A 43 -0.37 0.12 -25.83
CA ALA A 43 0.83 0.37 -25.03
C ALA A 43 0.47 0.63 -23.55
N GLN A 44 -0.62 1.35 -23.29
CA GLN A 44 -1.12 1.52 -21.91
C GLN A 44 -1.44 0.17 -21.26
N LEU A 45 -2.05 -0.76 -21.98
CA LEU A 45 -2.42 -2.08 -21.46
C LEU A 45 -1.22 -3.02 -21.32
N ALA A 46 -0.22 -2.90 -22.21
CA ALA A 46 0.98 -3.74 -22.21
C ALA A 46 2.08 -3.24 -21.24
N ALA A 47 2.15 -1.93 -20.97
CA ALA A 47 3.20 -1.33 -20.17
C ALA A 47 3.41 -2.00 -18.80
N PRO A 48 2.36 -2.43 -18.06
CA PRO A 48 2.54 -3.13 -16.79
C PRO A 48 3.31 -4.46 -16.89
N ALA A 49 3.40 -5.07 -18.07
CA ALA A 49 4.24 -6.26 -18.28
C ALA A 49 5.72 -5.98 -17.97
N LEU A 50 6.18 -4.71 -18.08
CA LEU A 50 7.55 -4.31 -17.76
C LEU A 50 7.91 -4.52 -16.30
N LEU A 51 6.95 -4.75 -15.40
CA LEU A 51 7.20 -5.12 -14.01
C LEU A 51 7.88 -6.50 -13.87
N CYS A 52 7.97 -7.31 -14.93
CA CYS A 52 8.81 -8.50 -14.94
C CYS A 52 10.32 -8.19 -15.06
N VAL A 53 10.71 -6.98 -15.52
CA VAL A 53 12.11 -6.63 -15.76
C VAL A 53 12.95 -6.59 -14.48
N PRO A 54 12.53 -5.95 -13.38
CA PRO A 54 13.24 -6.01 -12.11
C PRO A 54 13.49 -7.43 -11.63
N TYR A 55 12.49 -8.31 -11.76
CA TYR A 55 12.64 -9.73 -11.44
C TYR A 55 13.71 -10.38 -12.32
N ALA A 56 13.63 -10.21 -13.64
CA ALA A 56 14.57 -10.81 -14.57
C ALA A 56 16.02 -10.40 -14.27
N LEU A 57 16.26 -9.11 -14.03
CA LEU A 57 17.59 -8.58 -13.73
C LEU A 57 18.21 -9.24 -12.49
N VAL A 58 17.46 -9.31 -11.40
CA VAL A 58 17.95 -9.90 -10.16
C VAL A 58 18.09 -11.42 -10.28
N ALA A 59 17.10 -12.07 -10.85
CA ALA A 59 17.06 -13.52 -10.97
C ALA A 59 18.16 -14.07 -11.90
N PHE A 60 18.49 -13.37 -12.99
CA PHE A 60 19.63 -13.72 -13.85
C PHE A 60 20.95 -13.50 -13.12
N ALA A 61 21.11 -12.37 -12.40
CA ALA A 61 22.33 -12.10 -11.64
C ALA A 61 22.55 -13.12 -10.51
N ALA A 62 21.46 -13.58 -9.88
CA ALA A 62 21.48 -14.58 -8.80
C ALA A 62 21.44 -16.04 -9.30
N VAL A 63 21.46 -16.28 -10.61
CA VAL A 63 21.34 -17.62 -11.23
C VAL A 63 20.10 -18.39 -10.73
N SER A 64 19.02 -17.68 -10.45
CA SER A 64 17.77 -18.22 -9.89
C SER A 64 16.55 -18.01 -10.79
N PHE A 65 16.75 -17.62 -12.05
CA PHE A 65 15.68 -17.30 -12.98
C PHE A 65 14.74 -18.49 -13.22
N ARG A 66 13.43 -18.22 -13.14
CA ARG A 66 12.36 -19.18 -13.47
C ARG A 66 11.30 -18.53 -14.33
N TRP A 67 10.96 -19.16 -15.45
CA TRP A 67 9.96 -18.67 -16.39
C TRP A 67 8.58 -18.46 -15.77
N VAL A 68 8.20 -19.26 -14.76
CA VAL A 68 6.92 -19.12 -14.06
C VAL A 68 6.81 -17.78 -13.37
N TRP A 69 7.85 -17.34 -12.66
CA TRP A 69 7.85 -16.04 -11.98
C TRP A 69 7.89 -14.88 -12.97
N PHE A 70 8.70 -15.00 -14.01
CA PHE A 70 8.76 -14.00 -15.08
C PHE A 70 7.38 -13.81 -15.73
N ALA A 71 6.70 -14.90 -16.09
CA ALA A 71 5.37 -14.87 -16.67
C ALA A 71 4.33 -14.27 -15.69
N LEU A 72 4.39 -14.61 -14.40
CA LEU A 72 3.48 -14.05 -13.39
C LEU A 72 3.68 -12.55 -13.22
N TYR A 73 4.93 -12.06 -13.17
CA TYR A 73 5.23 -10.63 -13.09
C TYR A 73 4.89 -9.87 -14.37
N ALA A 74 4.80 -10.53 -15.51
CA ALA A 74 4.34 -9.92 -16.75
C ALA A 74 2.80 -9.96 -16.89
N LEU A 75 2.18 -11.11 -16.65
CA LEU A 75 0.77 -11.34 -16.99
C LEU A 75 -0.20 -10.82 -15.93
N LEU A 76 0.14 -10.97 -14.63
CA LEU A 76 -0.73 -10.48 -13.55
C LEU A 76 -0.94 -8.95 -13.61
N PRO A 77 0.09 -8.11 -13.77
CA PRO A 77 -0.11 -6.67 -13.94
C PRO A 77 -0.90 -6.29 -15.19
N VAL A 78 -0.74 -7.03 -16.29
CA VAL A 78 -1.55 -6.84 -17.52
C VAL A 78 -3.00 -7.21 -17.25
N ALA A 79 -3.28 -8.31 -16.55
CA ALA A 79 -4.64 -8.69 -16.17
C ALA A 79 -5.30 -7.62 -15.27
N VAL A 80 -4.56 -7.09 -14.28
CA VAL A 80 -4.99 -5.96 -13.44
C VAL A 80 -5.33 -4.75 -14.32
N ALA A 81 -4.46 -4.41 -15.28
CA ALA A 81 -4.65 -3.30 -16.18
C ALA A 81 -5.92 -3.46 -17.04
N LEU A 82 -6.13 -4.64 -17.62
CA LEU A 82 -7.30 -4.97 -18.43
C LEU A 82 -8.61 -4.88 -17.61
N LEU A 83 -8.63 -5.46 -16.42
CA LEU A 83 -9.80 -5.43 -15.54
C LEU A 83 -10.17 -4.00 -15.13
N LEU A 84 -9.19 -3.18 -14.75
CA LEU A 84 -9.43 -1.81 -14.32
C LEU A 84 -9.77 -0.86 -15.48
N TRP A 85 -9.20 -1.09 -16.66
CA TRP A 85 -9.65 -0.42 -17.88
C TRP A 85 -11.11 -0.75 -18.21
N GLN A 86 -11.50 -2.03 -18.14
CA GLN A 86 -12.90 -2.43 -18.31
C GLN A 86 -13.81 -1.87 -17.22
N ALA A 87 -13.34 -1.86 -15.97
CA ALA A 87 -14.06 -1.29 -14.84
C ALA A 87 -14.42 0.18 -15.10
N ARG A 88 -13.49 0.95 -15.65
CA ARG A 88 -13.72 2.34 -16.04
C ARG A 88 -14.74 2.49 -17.16
N ARG A 89 -14.72 1.60 -18.16
CA ARG A 89 -15.70 1.67 -19.28
C ARG A 89 -17.14 1.48 -18.83
N VAL A 90 -17.34 0.66 -17.80
CA VAL A 90 -18.68 0.38 -17.23
C VAL A 90 -19.10 1.45 -16.24
N ASP A 91 -18.16 2.09 -15.56
CA ASP A 91 -18.38 3.07 -14.50
C ASP A 91 -17.38 4.25 -14.66
N PRO A 92 -17.56 5.07 -15.73
CA PRO A 92 -16.54 6.05 -16.14
C PRO A 92 -16.36 7.24 -15.20
N GLY A 93 -17.31 7.49 -14.32
CA GLY A 93 -17.36 8.73 -13.56
C GLY A 93 -17.94 9.89 -14.39
N GLN A 94 -18.26 11.00 -13.72
CA GLN A 94 -18.64 12.23 -14.43
C GLN A 94 -17.40 13.02 -14.87
N PRO A 95 -17.44 13.72 -16.01
CA PRO A 95 -16.39 14.67 -16.35
C PRO A 95 -16.24 15.71 -15.22
N PRO A 96 -15.04 16.24 -14.99
CA PRO A 96 -14.79 17.20 -13.92
C PRO A 96 -15.64 18.47 -14.12
N GLN A 97 -16.77 18.52 -13.43
CA GLN A 97 -17.53 19.76 -13.28
C GLN A 97 -17.01 20.46 -12.02
N ARG A 98 -16.56 21.69 -12.15
CA ARG A 98 -16.10 22.67 -11.13
C ARG A 98 -15.57 22.11 -9.79
N PRO A 99 -14.68 22.81 -9.07
CA PRO A 99 -14.15 22.33 -7.80
C PRO A 99 -15.26 21.89 -6.85
N ARG A 100 -15.30 20.58 -6.52
CA ARG A 100 -16.30 20.03 -5.61
C ARG A 100 -15.85 20.25 -4.16
N PRO A 101 -16.78 20.55 -3.23
CA PRO A 101 -16.45 20.53 -1.81
C PRO A 101 -15.94 19.15 -1.41
N ALA A 102 -14.96 19.13 -0.49
CA ALA A 102 -14.41 17.89 0.06
C ALA A 102 -15.56 17.01 0.61
N GLY A 103 -15.76 15.83 0.02
CA GLY A 103 -16.85 14.93 0.38
C GLY A 103 -18.00 14.84 -0.63
N GLY A 104 -17.90 15.50 -1.80
CA GLY A 104 -18.92 15.45 -2.86
C GLY A 104 -19.09 14.05 -3.46
N ASP A 105 -20.34 13.72 -3.78
CA ASP A 105 -20.76 12.46 -4.39
C ASP A 105 -19.97 12.22 -5.68
N THR A 106 -19.11 11.21 -5.68
CA THR A 106 -18.39 10.81 -6.88
C THR A 106 -19.31 9.92 -7.70
N SER A 107 -19.45 10.18 -8.99
CA SER A 107 -20.30 9.37 -9.88
C SER A 107 -19.80 7.93 -10.05
N GLN A 108 -18.53 7.67 -9.73
CA GLN A 108 -17.95 6.31 -9.76
C GLN A 108 -18.41 5.52 -8.53
N ARG A 109 -19.21 4.48 -8.72
CA ARG A 109 -19.65 3.60 -7.62
C ARG A 109 -18.70 2.45 -7.33
N GLY A 110 -17.76 2.19 -8.23
CA GLY A 110 -16.97 0.98 -8.23
C GLY A 110 -17.78 -0.21 -8.74
N ASN A 111 -17.15 -1.25 -9.22
CA ASN A 111 -17.80 -2.47 -9.69
C ASN A 111 -17.02 -3.72 -9.25
N TRP A 112 -17.54 -4.90 -9.54
CA TRP A 112 -16.95 -6.16 -9.10
C TRP A 112 -15.49 -6.34 -9.58
N ARG A 113 -15.09 -5.73 -10.70
CA ARG A 113 -13.71 -5.80 -11.22
C ARG A 113 -12.74 -5.04 -10.32
N ASP A 114 -13.15 -3.87 -9.80
CA ASP A 114 -12.38 -3.11 -8.83
C ASP A 114 -12.07 -3.97 -7.58
N PHE A 115 -13.10 -4.65 -7.04
CA PHE A 115 -12.96 -5.50 -5.85
C PHE A 115 -12.21 -6.81 -6.14
N LEU A 116 -12.37 -7.39 -7.34
CA LEU A 116 -11.59 -8.56 -7.75
C LEU A 116 -10.10 -8.24 -7.80
N VAL A 117 -9.72 -7.10 -8.38
CA VAL A 117 -8.32 -6.63 -8.41
C VAL A 117 -7.79 -6.43 -6.99
N LEU A 118 -8.56 -5.77 -6.11
CA LEU A 118 -8.16 -5.61 -4.70
C LEU A 118 -7.98 -6.96 -4.00
N ALA A 119 -8.93 -7.87 -4.15
CA ALA A 119 -8.81 -9.21 -3.58
C ALA A 119 -7.57 -9.95 -4.11
N THR A 120 -7.33 -9.90 -5.43
CA THR A 120 -6.17 -10.54 -6.05
C THR A 120 -4.85 -9.97 -5.52
N LEU A 121 -4.70 -8.65 -5.51
CA LEU A 121 -3.46 -8.00 -5.03
C LEU A 121 -3.26 -8.21 -3.53
N GLY A 122 -4.31 -8.09 -2.72
CA GLY A 122 -4.24 -8.32 -1.27
C GLY A 122 -3.88 -9.76 -0.94
N LEU A 123 -4.58 -10.74 -1.52
CA LEU A 123 -4.30 -12.15 -1.30
C LEU A 123 -2.92 -12.57 -1.83
N ALA A 124 -2.46 -11.98 -2.94
CA ALA A 124 -1.11 -12.26 -3.46
C ALA A 124 -0.02 -11.86 -2.45
N VAL A 125 -0.23 -10.77 -1.69
CA VAL A 125 0.67 -10.35 -0.61
C VAL A 125 0.48 -11.20 0.65
N ASP A 126 -0.74 -11.36 1.14
CA ASP A 126 -1.02 -11.97 2.44
C ASP A 126 -0.79 -13.50 2.43
N LEU A 127 -1.10 -14.15 1.30
CA LEU A 127 -0.86 -15.59 1.09
C LEU A 127 0.51 -15.88 0.46
N ARG A 128 1.35 -14.84 0.29
CA ARG A 128 2.74 -14.97 -0.19
C ARG A 128 2.86 -15.72 -1.53
N TRP A 129 1.98 -15.44 -2.50
CA TRP A 129 1.96 -16.15 -3.81
C TRP A 129 3.30 -16.10 -4.56
N PHE A 130 4.12 -15.09 -4.34
CA PHE A 130 5.43 -14.94 -4.94
C PHE A 130 6.58 -15.36 -4.02
N GLN A 131 6.28 -16.16 -2.99
CA GLN A 131 7.33 -16.69 -2.11
C GLN A 131 8.29 -17.57 -2.92
N GLY A 132 9.60 -17.33 -2.76
CA GLY A 132 10.63 -18.04 -3.53
C GLY A 132 10.92 -17.47 -4.93
N ALA A 133 10.25 -16.38 -5.35
CA ALA A 133 10.63 -15.67 -6.57
C ALA A 133 11.95 -14.90 -6.40
N TRP A 134 12.24 -14.44 -5.19
CA TRP A 134 13.40 -13.61 -4.86
C TRP A 134 14.25 -14.27 -3.79
N PRO A 135 15.57 -13.95 -3.72
CA PRO A 135 16.34 -14.20 -2.52
C PRO A 135 15.66 -13.56 -1.29
N ASP A 136 15.73 -14.22 -0.12
CA ASP A 136 14.96 -13.84 1.08
C ASP A 136 15.11 -12.35 1.45
N HIS A 137 16.32 -11.81 1.35
CA HIS A 137 16.62 -10.40 1.65
C HIS A 137 16.05 -9.40 0.63
N LEU A 138 15.59 -9.86 -0.54
CA LEU A 138 14.97 -9.06 -1.60
C LEU A 138 13.45 -9.29 -1.73
N ALA A 139 12.84 -10.04 -0.83
CA ALA A 139 11.41 -10.36 -0.86
C ALA A 139 10.49 -9.12 -0.85
N ILE A 140 11.00 -7.96 -0.44
CA ILE A 140 10.27 -6.67 -0.47
C ILE A 140 9.86 -6.27 -1.89
N PHE A 141 10.61 -6.69 -2.91
CA PHE A 141 10.26 -6.42 -4.32
C PHE A 141 8.87 -6.96 -4.69
N ASN A 142 8.44 -8.09 -4.10
CA ASN A 142 7.09 -8.61 -4.32
C ASN A 142 6.01 -7.56 -4.04
N LYS A 143 6.12 -6.92 -2.87
CA LYS A 143 5.14 -5.92 -2.43
C LYS A 143 5.19 -4.67 -3.31
N VAL A 144 6.39 -4.20 -3.65
CA VAL A 144 6.58 -3.00 -4.46
C VAL A 144 6.00 -3.20 -5.86
N LEU A 145 6.31 -4.32 -6.53
CA LEU A 145 5.83 -4.59 -7.89
C LEU A 145 4.31 -4.83 -7.94
N LEU A 146 3.72 -5.50 -6.94
CA LEU A 146 2.27 -5.63 -6.84
C LEU A 146 1.59 -4.29 -6.56
N LEU A 147 2.20 -3.44 -5.74
CA LEU A 147 1.74 -2.08 -5.49
C LEU A 147 1.77 -1.25 -6.78
N ASP A 148 2.85 -1.32 -7.55
CA ASP A 148 2.99 -0.61 -8.83
C ASP A 148 1.93 -1.04 -9.84
N ALA A 149 1.63 -2.33 -9.92
CA ALA A 149 0.52 -2.83 -10.73
C ALA A 149 -0.82 -2.19 -10.30
N GLY A 150 -1.07 -2.09 -8.99
CA GLY A 150 -2.24 -1.42 -8.44
C GLY A 150 -2.24 0.09 -8.69
N ILE A 151 -1.12 0.79 -8.47
CA ILE A 151 -0.96 2.22 -8.73
C ILE A 151 -1.26 2.52 -10.20
N TYR A 152 -0.61 1.81 -11.11
CA TYR A 152 -0.84 1.98 -12.54
C TYR A 152 -2.31 1.70 -12.90
N GLY A 153 -2.84 0.60 -12.41
CA GLY A 153 -4.22 0.21 -12.67
C GLY A 153 -5.25 1.21 -12.17
N PHE A 154 -5.21 1.58 -10.89
CA PHE A 154 -6.20 2.47 -10.28
C PHE A 154 -6.02 3.94 -10.66
N ILE A 155 -4.79 4.43 -10.78
CA ILE A 155 -4.54 5.86 -11.06
C ILE A 155 -4.56 6.15 -12.56
N VAL A 156 -3.91 5.34 -13.39
CA VAL A 156 -3.78 5.60 -14.83
C VAL A 156 -5.01 5.11 -15.59
N LEU A 157 -5.39 3.85 -15.43
CA LEU A 157 -6.41 3.20 -16.26
C LEU A 157 -7.82 3.37 -15.70
N ARG A 158 -8.02 3.06 -14.41
CA ARG A 158 -9.32 3.20 -13.74
C ARG A 158 -9.66 4.66 -13.50
N GLN A 159 -8.65 5.51 -13.29
CA GLN A 159 -8.76 6.91 -12.90
C GLN A 159 -9.66 7.07 -11.68
N LEU A 160 -9.37 6.27 -10.64
CA LEU A 160 -10.13 6.27 -9.40
C LEU A 160 -9.95 7.60 -8.68
N GLU A 161 -11.05 8.36 -8.57
CA GLU A 161 -11.06 9.65 -7.87
C GLU A 161 -10.90 9.44 -6.35
N GLY A 162 -10.35 10.43 -5.65
CA GLY A 162 -10.33 10.48 -4.19
C GLY A 162 -9.42 9.46 -3.50
N ALA A 163 -8.52 8.78 -4.23
CA ALA A 163 -7.53 7.89 -3.63
C ALA A 163 -6.59 8.62 -2.66
N GLY A 164 -6.30 9.89 -2.94
CA GLY A 164 -5.49 10.75 -2.05
C GLY A 164 -4.01 10.40 -2.02
N PHE A 165 -3.50 9.78 -3.09
CA PHE A 165 -2.10 9.42 -3.22
C PHE A 165 -1.28 10.61 -3.72
N ASP A 166 -0.80 11.41 -2.77
CA ASP A 166 0.12 12.53 -2.95
C ASP A 166 0.97 12.64 -1.69
N LEU A 167 2.24 12.27 -1.78
CA LEU A 167 3.18 12.24 -0.66
C LEU A 167 3.93 13.56 -0.47
N ARG A 168 3.53 14.63 -1.12
CA ARG A 168 3.94 15.99 -0.74
C ARG A 168 3.25 16.35 0.57
N LEU A 169 3.88 15.95 1.66
CA LEU A 169 3.31 16.08 3.01
C LEU A 169 3.07 17.54 3.36
N ARG A 170 1.95 17.80 4.03
CA ARG A 170 1.54 19.11 4.54
C ARG A 170 1.56 19.07 6.08
N LEU A 171 1.74 20.22 6.71
CA LEU A 171 1.62 20.30 8.17
C LEU A 171 0.28 19.75 8.68
N ARG A 172 -0.78 19.90 7.89
CA ARG A 172 -2.10 19.35 8.21
C ARG A 172 -2.13 17.82 8.19
N ASP A 173 -1.38 17.17 7.31
CA ASP A 173 -1.23 15.71 7.32
C ASP A 173 -0.58 15.25 8.63
N ALA A 174 0.48 15.96 9.08
CA ALA A 174 1.16 15.67 10.34
C ALA A 174 0.25 15.91 11.56
N THR A 175 -0.45 17.03 11.61
CA THR A 175 -1.38 17.32 12.74
C THR A 175 -2.51 16.31 12.83
N ILE A 176 -3.08 15.89 11.72
CA ILE A 176 -4.12 14.84 11.69
C ILE A 176 -3.52 13.51 12.12
N GLY A 177 -2.37 13.12 11.54
CA GLY A 177 -1.73 11.85 11.85
C GLY A 177 -1.34 11.73 13.32
N LEU A 178 -0.70 12.74 13.88
CA LEU A 178 -0.30 12.75 15.29
C LEU A 178 -1.50 12.81 16.25
N ARG A 179 -2.57 13.51 15.88
CA ARG A 179 -3.81 13.50 16.66
C ARG A 179 -4.43 12.10 16.74
N GLU A 180 -4.56 11.41 15.61
CA GLU A 180 -5.13 10.05 15.60
C GLU A 180 -4.19 9.06 16.32
N LEU A 181 -2.87 9.24 16.26
CA LEU A 181 -1.91 8.52 17.07
C LEU A 181 -2.16 8.73 18.57
N ALA A 182 -2.29 9.99 19.01
CA ALA A 182 -2.53 10.31 20.42
C ALA A 182 -3.84 9.73 20.95
N LEU A 183 -4.88 9.65 20.11
CA LEU A 183 -6.15 9.02 20.47
C LEU A 183 -6.07 7.49 20.50
N TYR A 184 -5.25 6.89 19.62
CA TYR A 184 -5.07 5.45 19.53
C TYR A 184 -4.17 4.90 20.65
N THR A 185 -3.08 5.60 20.99
CA THR A 185 -2.02 5.12 21.88
C THR A 185 -2.54 4.60 23.24
N PRO A 186 -3.41 5.31 24.00
CA PRO A 186 -3.89 4.79 25.28
C PRO A 186 -4.70 3.50 25.12
N ILE A 187 -5.47 3.37 24.05
CA ILE A 187 -6.25 2.16 23.76
C ILE A 187 -5.33 1.01 23.39
N ALA A 188 -4.33 1.27 22.56
CA ALA A 188 -3.32 0.29 22.15
C ALA A 188 -2.52 -0.24 23.32
N LEU A 189 -2.08 0.66 24.23
CA LEU A 189 -1.33 0.27 25.43
C LEU A 189 -2.21 -0.54 26.38
N ALA A 190 -3.44 -0.10 26.66
CA ALA A 190 -4.34 -0.83 27.55
C ALA A 190 -4.65 -2.24 27.03
N LEU A 191 -4.99 -2.36 25.74
CA LEU A 191 -5.28 -3.66 25.12
C LEU A 191 -4.01 -4.50 24.94
N GLY A 192 -2.94 -3.91 24.41
CA GLY A 192 -1.74 -4.65 24.06
C GLY A 192 -0.99 -5.19 25.27
N LEU A 193 -0.85 -4.40 26.34
CA LEU A 193 -0.25 -4.85 27.59
C LEU A 193 -1.20 -5.81 28.33
N GLY A 194 -2.49 -5.48 28.40
CA GLY A 194 -3.48 -6.33 29.06
C GLY A 194 -3.63 -7.72 28.42
N LEU A 195 -3.43 -7.82 27.11
CA LEU A 195 -3.46 -9.11 26.39
C LEU A 195 -2.08 -9.80 26.35
N GLY A 196 -1.04 -9.22 26.91
CA GLY A 196 0.32 -9.75 26.84
C GLY A 196 0.86 -9.82 25.40
N PHE A 197 0.46 -8.89 24.53
CA PHE A 197 0.96 -8.76 23.16
C PHE A 197 2.09 -7.74 23.07
N LEU A 198 2.03 -6.68 23.84
CA LEU A 198 3.06 -5.66 23.96
C LEU A 198 3.93 -5.95 25.17
N HIS A 199 5.26 -5.80 25.01
CA HIS A 199 6.24 -5.94 26.07
C HIS A 199 7.16 -4.73 26.02
N TRP A 200 7.34 -4.10 27.15
CA TRP A 200 8.21 -2.93 27.24
C TRP A 200 9.68 -3.35 27.12
N HIS A 201 10.43 -2.64 26.30
CA HIS A 201 11.88 -2.78 26.19
C HIS A 201 12.57 -1.54 26.72
N ASP A 202 13.43 -1.74 27.68
CA ASP A 202 14.30 -0.68 28.20
C ASP A 202 15.46 -0.43 27.24
N GLY A 203 15.75 0.84 27.03
CA GLY A 203 16.89 1.28 26.24
C GLY A 203 16.54 2.34 25.20
N TRP A 204 17.54 3.16 24.92
CA TRP A 204 17.45 4.17 23.87
C TRP A 204 17.96 3.61 22.54
N PRO A 205 17.14 3.49 21.50
CA PRO A 205 17.54 2.87 20.22
C PRO A 205 18.49 3.74 19.39
N GLY A 206 18.73 4.98 19.79
CA GLY A 206 19.56 5.94 19.04
C GLY A 206 18.81 6.65 17.91
N PHE A 207 19.20 7.88 17.61
CA PHE A 207 18.52 8.72 16.61
C PHE A 207 18.51 8.12 15.21
N LEU A 208 19.62 7.54 14.77
CA LEU A 208 19.71 6.92 13.43
C LEU A 208 18.76 5.72 13.29
N SER A 209 18.64 4.91 14.34
CA SER A 209 17.69 3.78 14.35
C SER A 209 16.25 4.26 14.31
N ILE A 210 15.91 5.28 15.12
CA ILE A 210 14.57 5.88 15.11
C ILE A 210 14.23 6.45 13.73
N ALA A 211 15.13 7.28 13.18
CA ALA A 211 14.92 7.89 11.87
C ALA A 211 14.83 6.84 10.75
N GLY A 212 15.77 5.89 10.72
CA GLY A 212 15.79 4.82 9.72
C GLY A 212 14.56 3.94 9.79
N THR A 213 14.18 3.47 10.97
CA THR A 213 12.97 2.67 11.18
C THR A 213 11.72 3.43 10.77
N THR A 214 11.58 4.70 11.18
CA THR A 214 10.41 5.51 10.83
C THR A 214 10.30 5.75 9.33
N LEU A 215 11.40 6.12 8.67
CA LEU A 215 11.40 6.35 7.22
C LEU A 215 11.14 5.06 6.44
N PHE A 216 11.81 3.97 6.81
CA PHE A 216 11.58 2.68 6.19
C PHE A 216 10.12 2.23 6.33
N THR A 217 9.59 2.28 7.56
CA THR A 217 8.20 1.93 7.85
C THR A 217 7.23 2.83 7.09
N PHE A 218 7.49 4.13 7.03
CA PHE A 218 6.64 5.07 6.31
C PHE A 218 6.55 4.71 4.82
N PHE A 219 7.69 4.60 4.12
CA PHE A 219 7.68 4.40 2.66
C PHE A 219 7.36 2.97 2.23
N PHE A 220 7.81 1.95 2.97
CA PHE A 220 7.74 0.56 2.53
C PHE A 220 6.67 -0.29 3.23
N ILE A 221 6.05 0.23 4.29
CA ILE A 221 4.96 -0.45 5.00
C ILE A 221 3.71 0.43 5.01
N ALA A 222 3.76 1.60 5.67
CA ALA A 222 2.59 2.40 5.92
C ALA A 222 1.98 2.96 4.62
N VAL A 223 2.75 3.64 3.77
CA VAL A 223 2.23 4.21 2.51
C VAL A 223 1.62 3.15 1.60
N PRO A 224 2.27 2.01 1.30
CA PRO A 224 1.67 0.91 0.55
C PRO A 224 0.35 0.41 1.12
N GLU A 225 0.32 0.13 2.42
CA GLU A 225 -0.86 -0.41 3.08
C GLU A 225 -1.98 0.64 3.17
N GLU A 226 -1.66 1.90 3.45
CA GLU A 226 -2.66 2.98 3.49
C GLU A 226 -3.22 3.32 2.10
N LEU A 227 -2.41 3.24 1.05
CA LEU A 227 -2.90 3.39 -0.31
C LEU A 227 -3.89 2.27 -0.66
N PHE A 228 -3.55 1.02 -0.35
CA PHE A 228 -4.40 -0.13 -0.60
C PHE A 228 -5.70 -0.06 0.21
N PHE A 229 -5.61 0.07 1.54
CA PHE A 229 -6.78 -0.01 2.41
C PHE A 229 -7.61 1.28 2.41
N ARG A 230 -7.01 2.47 2.34
CA ARG A 230 -7.73 3.75 2.43
C ARG A 230 -7.94 4.37 1.07
N GLY A 231 -6.87 4.50 0.29
CA GLY A 231 -6.93 5.10 -1.04
C GLY A 231 -7.83 4.33 -2.00
N TRP A 232 -7.84 3.00 -1.93
CA TRP A 232 -8.63 2.17 -2.84
C TRP A 232 -9.82 1.51 -2.13
N LEU A 233 -9.60 0.61 -1.17
CA LEU A 233 -10.68 -0.21 -0.60
C LEU A 233 -11.73 0.64 0.16
N GLN A 234 -11.31 1.43 1.17
CA GLN A 234 -12.24 2.27 1.93
C GLN A 234 -12.92 3.30 1.02
N ASN A 235 -12.15 3.90 0.10
CA ASN A 235 -12.68 4.85 -0.88
C ASN A 235 -13.80 4.24 -1.74
N LEU A 236 -13.63 3.00 -2.24
CA LEU A 236 -14.65 2.29 -3.01
C LEU A 236 -15.83 1.85 -2.15
N LEU A 237 -15.61 1.40 -0.91
CA LEU A 237 -16.69 1.02 0.00
C LEU A 237 -17.54 2.22 0.40
N GLU A 238 -16.95 3.39 0.66
CA GLU A 238 -17.69 4.63 0.98
C GLU A 238 -18.61 5.13 -0.15
N ARG A 239 -18.45 4.60 -1.35
CA ARG A 239 -19.34 4.89 -2.49
C ARG A 239 -20.53 3.94 -2.59
N ARG A 240 -20.51 2.84 -1.83
CA ARG A 240 -21.53 1.79 -1.85
C ARG A 240 -22.31 1.69 -0.54
N MET A 241 -21.73 2.13 0.55
CA MET A 241 -22.32 2.12 1.88
C MET A 241 -22.00 3.41 2.63
N THR A 242 -22.68 3.63 3.74
CA THR A 242 -22.42 4.81 4.57
C THR A 242 -21.01 4.79 5.17
N ARG A 243 -20.52 5.95 5.56
CA ARG A 243 -19.13 6.15 5.97
C ARG A 243 -18.67 5.27 7.13
N LEU A 244 -19.54 5.08 8.14
CA LEU A 244 -19.13 4.29 9.32
C LEU A 244 -19.00 2.79 9.01
N PRO A 245 -19.97 2.12 8.39
CA PRO A 245 -19.79 0.74 7.94
C PRO A 245 -18.59 0.54 7.03
N ALA A 246 -18.33 1.43 6.08
CA ALA A 246 -17.16 1.35 5.21
C ALA A 246 -15.84 1.38 6.01
N LEU A 247 -15.76 2.27 7.00
CA LEU A 247 -14.61 2.37 7.90
C LEU A 247 -14.43 1.08 8.72
N LEU A 248 -15.51 0.56 9.31
CA LEU A 248 -15.45 -0.65 10.14
C LEU A 248 -15.08 -1.89 9.32
N VAL A 249 -15.69 -2.08 8.14
CA VAL A 249 -15.33 -3.18 7.24
C VAL A 249 -13.87 -3.10 6.84
N THR A 250 -13.39 -1.92 6.46
CA THR A 250 -11.98 -1.75 6.08
C THR A 250 -11.04 -2.00 7.25
N ALA A 251 -11.38 -1.54 8.46
CA ALA A 251 -10.58 -1.78 9.66
C ALA A 251 -10.50 -3.27 10.00
N ILE A 252 -11.61 -4.00 9.90
CA ILE A 252 -11.66 -5.46 10.13
C ILE A 252 -10.81 -6.18 9.08
N LEU A 253 -10.93 -5.83 7.80
CA LEU A 253 -10.13 -6.45 6.73
C LEU A 253 -8.63 -6.13 6.90
N PHE A 254 -8.29 -4.91 7.35
CA PHE A 254 -6.92 -4.55 7.70
C PHE A 254 -6.39 -5.42 8.86
N GLY A 255 -7.17 -5.62 9.91
CA GLY A 255 -6.82 -6.52 11.00
C GLY A 255 -6.63 -7.96 10.52
N LEU A 256 -7.57 -8.47 9.72
CA LEU A 256 -7.50 -9.82 9.17
C LEU A 256 -6.26 -10.05 8.29
N ALA A 257 -5.76 -9.04 7.57
CA ALA A 257 -4.51 -9.13 6.81
C ALA A 257 -3.26 -9.39 7.70
N HIS A 258 -3.44 -9.40 9.03
CA HIS A 258 -2.39 -9.70 10.02
C HIS A 258 -2.52 -11.08 10.66
N PHE A 259 -3.46 -11.93 10.20
CA PHE A 259 -3.81 -13.20 10.84
C PHE A 259 -2.65 -14.20 10.93
N ASN A 260 -1.75 -14.21 9.96
CA ASN A 260 -0.63 -15.15 9.83
C ASN A 260 0.74 -14.50 10.09
N LYS A 261 0.75 -13.31 10.70
CA LYS A 261 1.99 -12.60 11.02
C LYS A 261 2.43 -12.90 12.44
N ARG A 262 3.72 -13.21 12.62
CA ARG A 262 4.40 -13.44 13.92
C ARG A 262 3.93 -14.63 14.74
N ASP A 263 3.08 -15.49 14.19
CA ASP A 263 2.68 -16.75 14.80
C ASP A 263 2.48 -17.79 13.68
N ALA A 264 2.69 -19.05 14.00
CA ALA A 264 2.38 -20.15 13.10
C ALA A 264 0.86 -20.42 13.01
N HIS A 265 0.10 -19.91 13.97
CA HIS A 265 -1.34 -20.04 14.07
C HIS A 265 -2.03 -18.69 13.92
N PHE A 266 -3.37 -18.70 13.95
CA PHE A 266 -4.18 -17.49 13.89
C PHE A 266 -3.89 -16.55 15.06
N ASN A 267 -3.19 -15.43 14.80
CA ASN A 267 -2.81 -14.45 15.82
C ASN A 267 -3.95 -13.44 16.06
N TRP A 268 -4.99 -13.86 16.80
CA TRP A 268 -6.17 -13.06 17.09
C TRP A 268 -5.85 -11.74 17.83
N ARG A 269 -4.80 -11.75 18.69
CA ARG A 269 -4.36 -10.55 19.43
C ARG A 269 -3.86 -9.47 18.46
N TYR A 270 -3.06 -9.90 17.49
CA TYR A 270 -2.58 -9.00 16.45
C TYR A 270 -3.74 -8.51 15.57
N VAL A 271 -4.63 -9.41 15.15
CA VAL A 271 -5.83 -9.06 14.37
C VAL A 271 -6.67 -8.02 15.09
N LEU A 272 -6.91 -8.18 16.39
CA LEU A 272 -7.67 -7.22 17.20
C LEU A 272 -6.98 -5.85 17.24
N LEU A 273 -5.69 -5.81 17.62
CA LEU A 273 -4.94 -4.56 17.73
C LEU A 273 -4.82 -3.85 16.38
N ALA A 274 -4.54 -4.59 15.31
CA ALA A 274 -4.49 -4.04 13.96
C ALA A 274 -5.87 -3.56 13.48
N THR A 275 -6.97 -4.22 13.86
CA THR A 275 -8.33 -3.73 13.57
C THR A 275 -8.59 -2.38 14.24
N VAL A 276 -8.24 -2.25 15.51
CA VAL A 276 -8.40 -0.97 16.23
C VAL A 276 -7.49 0.10 15.61
N ALA A 277 -6.23 -0.21 15.31
CA ALA A 277 -5.32 0.69 14.60
C ALA A 277 -5.91 1.12 13.26
N GLY A 278 -6.40 0.16 12.49
CA GLY A 278 -7.05 0.36 11.20
C GLY A 278 -8.22 1.34 11.24
N PHE A 279 -8.98 1.35 12.32
CA PHE A 279 -10.05 2.33 12.52
C PHE A 279 -9.49 3.76 12.60
N PHE A 280 -8.42 4.00 13.37
CA PHE A 280 -7.81 5.33 13.50
C PHE A 280 -7.10 5.76 12.20
N TYR A 281 -6.44 4.85 11.49
CA TYR A 281 -5.85 5.14 10.17
C TYR A 281 -6.92 5.56 9.16
N GLY A 282 -8.05 4.85 9.11
CA GLY A 282 -9.17 5.20 8.25
C GLY A 282 -9.80 6.56 8.60
N ARG A 283 -9.85 6.92 9.89
CA ARG A 283 -10.27 8.26 10.35
C ARG A 283 -9.28 9.34 9.90
N ALA A 284 -7.97 9.09 10.02
CA ALA A 284 -6.93 10.02 9.58
C ALA A 284 -7.08 10.33 8.08
N TRP A 285 -7.15 9.29 7.23
CA TRP A 285 -7.34 9.46 5.79
C TRP A 285 -8.61 10.25 5.46
N ARG A 286 -9.70 9.95 6.13
CA ARG A 286 -11.02 10.55 5.85
C ARG A 286 -11.05 12.07 6.06
N ARG A 287 -10.22 12.64 6.95
CA ARG A 287 -10.21 14.07 7.24
C ARG A 287 -9.93 14.93 6.02
N GLU A 288 -8.94 14.54 5.22
CA GLU A 288 -8.49 15.27 4.03
C GLU A 288 -8.47 14.37 2.77
N ARG A 289 -8.90 13.12 2.88
CA ARG A 289 -8.74 12.10 1.84
C ARG A 289 -7.30 12.03 1.32
N ARG A 290 -6.33 11.96 2.24
CA ARG A 290 -4.91 11.91 1.92
C ARG A 290 -4.24 10.72 2.60
N VAL A 291 -3.54 9.91 1.79
CA VAL A 291 -2.76 8.75 2.27
C VAL A 291 -1.65 9.19 3.21
N GLY A 292 -1.04 10.37 2.99
CA GLY A 292 0.02 10.88 3.87
C GLY A 292 -0.41 11.03 5.33
N ALA A 293 -1.65 11.49 5.59
CA ALA A 293 -2.14 11.66 6.97
C ALA A 293 -2.28 10.31 7.70
N SER A 294 -2.87 9.30 7.04
CA SER A 294 -2.99 7.95 7.63
C SER A 294 -1.65 7.24 7.73
N ALA A 295 -0.77 7.40 6.75
CA ALA A 295 0.56 6.81 6.76
C ALA A 295 1.45 7.36 7.89
N ILE A 296 1.32 8.64 8.26
CA ILE A 296 2.00 9.19 9.43
C ILE A 296 1.53 8.50 10.72
N THR A 297 0.21 8.34 10.91
CA THR A 297 -0.31 7.60 12.07
C THR A 297 0.22 6.18 12.11
N HIS A 298 0.11 5.47 10.99
CA HIS A 298 0.52 4.08 10.84
C HIS A 298 2.02 3.89 11.09
N ALA A 299 2.86 4.64 10.39
CA ALA A 299 4.31 4.55 10.56
C ALA A 299 4.76 4.88 11.98
N SER A 300 4.10 5.83 12.65
CA SER A 300 4.40 6.17 14.03
C SER A 300 4.03 5.02 14.99
N VAL A 301 2.89 4.36 14.79
CA VAL A 301 2.47 3.19 15.58
C VAL A 301 3.49 2.07 15.43
N ASP A 302 3.85 1.73 14.20
CA ASP A 302 4.79 0.64 13.91
C ASP A 302 6.20 0.94 14.40
N ALA A 303 6.67 2.19 14.25
CA ALA A 303 7.97 2.62 14.75
C ALA A 303 8.02 2.53 16.28
N ILE A 304 7.02 3.06 16.99
CA ILE A 304 6.93 2.98 18.45
C ILE A 304 6.91 1.52 18.90
N TRP A 305 6.07 0.72 18.26
CA TRP A 305 5.99 -0.69 18.60
C TRP A 305 7.30 -1.43 18.38
N SER A 306 7.93 -1.28 17.21
CA SER A 306 9.15 -2.01 16.87
C SER A 306 10.36 -1.60 17.72
N LEU A 307 10.39 -0.36 18.23
CA LEU A 307 11.52 0.19 18.96
C LEU A 307 11.41 0.03 20.49
N TRP A 308 10.18 0.03 21.03
CA TRP A 308 9.99 0.06 22.49
C TRP A 308 9.00 -0.98 23.04
N LEU A 309 8.12 -1.56 22.23
CA LEU A 309 6.98 -2.36 22.72
C LEU A 309 6.89 -3.77 22.12
N ARG A 310 7.96 -4.25 21.51
CA ARG A 310 7.95 -5.53 20.78
C ARG A 310 8.30 -6.73 21.66
#